data_dc37e7d98c3107b14cf06c2e33dddb46
#
_entry.id   dc37e7d98c3107b14cf06c2e33dddb46
#
_cell.length_a   1.000
_cell.length_b   1.000
_cell.length_c   1.000
_cell.angle_alpha   90.00
_cell.angle_beta   90.00
_cell.angle_gamma   90.00
#
_symmetry.space_group_name_H-M   'P 1'
#
loop_
_entity.id
_entity.type
_entity.pdbx_description
1 polymer ?
#
loop_
_entity_poly.entity_id
_entity_poly.type
_entity_poly.pdbx_seq_one_letter_code
_entity_poly.pdbx_strand_id
1 'polypeptide(L)'
;MVELVVEERQKEREIGEVLEPLQSFILPTGNPAVANLHMARTIVRRAEREACKLREEIRSEVISYLNRLSDHCFVLGRWLTAKMGEDETLWTPLGKRV
;
A
#
# COMPACT_ATOMS: atom_id res chain seq x y z
N MET A 1 -11.95 -16.44 -0.30
CA MET A 1 -11.31 -15.31 -1.01
C MET A 1 -12.03 -13.98 -0.78
N VAL A 2 -13.38 -13.93 -0.96
CA VAL A 2 -14.16 -12.72 -0.70
C VAL A 2 -14.05 -12.27 0.75
N GLU A 3 -14.07 -13.20 1.69
CA GLU A 3 -13.92 -12.91 3.11
C GLU A 3 -12.57 -12.26 3.41
N LEU A 4 -11.49 -12.71 2.76
CA LEU A 4 -10.16 -12.14 2.96
C LEU A 4 -10.11 -10.68 2.44
N VAL A 5 -10.79 -10.39 1.34
CA VAL A 5 -10.86 -9.02 0.80
C VAL A 5 -11.59 -8.11 1.79
N VAL A 6 -12.68 -8.59 2.40
CA VAL A 6 -13.44 -7.84 3.39
C VAL A 6 -12.58 -7.57 4.63
N GLU A 7 -11.84 -8.57 5.12
CA GLU A 7 -10.95 -8.41 6.27
C GLU A 7 -9.85 -7.38 5.99
N GLU A 8 -9.25 -7.41 4.80
CA GLU A 8 -8.22 -6.45 4.41
C GLU A 8 -8.77 -5.02 4.39
N ARG A 9 -9.97 -4.83 3.86
CA ARG A 9 -10.62 -3.52 3.84
C ARG A 9 -10.90 -3.00 5.25
N GLN A 10 -11.34 -3.87 6.15
CA GLN A 10 -11.60 -3.49 7.53
C GLN A 10 -10.33 -3.07 8.23
N LYS A 11 -9.24 -3.82 8.06
CA LYS A 11 -7.94 -3.48 8.63
C LYS A 11 -7.43 -2.15 8.11
N GLU A 12 -7.59 -1.89 6.82
CA GLU A 12 -7.20 -0.61 6.23
C GLU A 12 -7.96 0.56 6.84
N ARG A 13 -9.26 0.40 7.08
CA ARG A 13 -10.07 1.43 7.71
C ARG A 13 -9.61 1.71 9.14
N GLU A 14 -9.38 0.67 9.93
CA GLU A 14 -8.93 0.79 11.31
C GLU A 14 -7.58 1.49 11.40
N ILE A 15 -6.64 1.14 10.53
CA ILE A 15 -5.33 1.76 10.47
C ILE A 15 -5.44 3.21 9.98
N GLY A 16 -6.27 3.45 8.97
CA GLY A 16 -6.46 4.79 8.40
C GLY A 16 -7.02 5.80 9.38
N GLU A 17 -7.84 5.36 10.34
CA GLU A 17 -8.41 6.23 11.34
C GLU A 17 -7.38 6.85 12.27
N VAL A 18 -6.22 6.20 12.47
CA VAL A 18 -5.15 6.69 13.33
C VAL A 18 -4.08 7.47 12.57
N LEU A 19 -4.20 7.56 11.24
CA LEU A 19 -3.22 8.26 10.41
C LEU A 19 -3.73 9.65 10.04
N GLU A 20 -2.78 10.58 9.93
CA GLU A 20 -3.10 11.91 9.41
C GLU A 20 -3.38 11.82 7.90
N PRO A 21 -4.28 12.70 7.39
CA PRO A 21 -4.56 12.74 5.96
C PRO A 21 -3.31 12.98 5.13
N LEU A 22 -3.23 12.34 3.96
CA LEU A 22 -2.15 12.57 3.03
C LEU A 22 -2.24 13.95 2.42
N GLN A 23 -1.15 14.70 2.48
CA GLN A 23 -1.05 16.05 1.88
C GLN A 23 -0.24 16.02 0.58
N SER A 24 0.47 14.93 0.31
CA SER A 24 1.30 14.78 -0.88
C SER A 24 1.62 13.31 -1.09
N PHE A 25 2.24 12.97 -2.23
CA PHE A 25 2.72 11.63 -2.46
C PHE A 25 3.86 11.30 -1.49
N ILE A 26 3.88 10.06 -1.02
CA ILE A 26 4.92 9.55 -0.12
C ILE A 26 5.96 8.82 -0.95
N LEU A 27 7.24 9.15 -0.72
CA LEU A 27 8.33 8.42 -1.33
C LEU A 27 8.48 7.06 -0.63
N PRO A 28 8.84 5.97 -1.38
CA PRO A 28 8.98 4.64 -0.81
C PRO A 28 10.30 4.48 -0.05
N THR A 29 10.48 5.30 0.98
CA THR A 29 11.66 5.30 1.84
C THR A 29 11.26 5.05 3.27
N GLY A 30 12.23 4.95 4.15
CA GLY A 30 12.00 4.76 5.58
C GLY A 30 12.98 3.75 6.17
N ASN A 31 12.66 3.25 7.37
CA ASN A 31 13.48 2.21 7.98
C ASN A 31 13.34 0.88 7.20
N PRO A 32 14.20 -0.13 7.48
CA PRO A 32 14.17 -1.38 6.72
C PRO A 32 12.81 -2.08 6.69
N ALA A 33 12.05 -2.05 7.78
CA ALA A 33 10.74 -2.69 7.81
C ALA A 33 9.76 -1.99 6.88
N VAL A 34 9.72 -0.66 6.92
CA VAL A 34 8.86 0.15 6.06
C VAL A 34 9.30 0.03 4.59
N ALA A 35 10.60 0.09 4.34
CA ALA A 35 11.12 -0.07 2.98
C ALA A 35 10.76 -1.43 2.39
N ASN A 36 10.80 -2.49 3.20
CA ASN A 36 10.38 -3.83 2.76
C ASN A 36 8.89 -3.89 2.45
N LEU A 37 8.05 -3.17 3.19
CA LEU A 37 6.62 -3.07 2.88
C LEU A 37 6.38 -2.36 1.56
N HIS A 38 7.13 -1.32 1.27
CA HIS A 38 7.05 -0.64 -0.03
C HIS A 38 7.48 -1.56 -1.16
N MET A 39 8.53 -2.35 -0.95
CA MET A 39 8.96 -3.35 -1.93
C MET A 39 7.89 -4.43 -2.11
N ALA A 40 7.31 -4.94 -1.03
CA ALA A 40 6.24 -5.92 -1.10
C ALA A 40 5.05 -5.38 -1.91
N ARG A 41 4.70 -4.11 -1.71
CA ARG A 41 3.64 -3.47 -2.48
C ARG A 41 3.94 -3.49 -3.98
N THR A 42 5.17 -3.17 -4.38
CA THR A 42 5.52 -3.18 -5.81
C THR A 42 5.44 -4.58 -6.40
N ILE A 43 5.84 -5.60 -5.66
CA ILE A 43 5.75 -6.99 -6.09
C ILE A 43 4.29 -7.42 -6.24
N VAL A 44 3.44 -7.07 -5.28
CA VAL A 44 2.01 -7.38 -5.33
C VAL A 44 1.35 -6.70 -6.53
N ARG A 45 1.69 -5.44 -6.79
CA ARG A 45 1.16 -4.72 -7.94
C ARG A 45 1.61 -5.34 -9.26
N ARG A 46 2.83 -5.85 -9.32
CA ARG A 46 3.30 -6.60 -10.48
C ARG A 46 2.49 -7.87 -10.67
N ALA A 47 2.25 -8.61 -9.59
CA ALA A 47 1.42 -9.81 -9.63
C ALA A 47 0.00 -9.49 -10.11
N GLU A 48 -0.56 -8.38 -9.64
CA GLU A 48 -1.88 -7.93 -10.09
C GLU A 48 -1.90 -7.66 -11.59
N ARG A 49 -0.88 -6.96 -12.11
CA ARG A 49 -0.79 -6.69 -13.54
C ARG A 49 -0.70 -7.98 -14.36
N GLU A 50 0.10 -8.94 -13.89
CA GLU A 50 0.19 -10.24 -14.57
C GLU A 50 -1.13 -11.01 -14.51
N ALA A 51 -1.81 -10.96 -13.36
CA ALA A 51 -3.13 -11.59 -13.21
C ALA A 51 -4.17 -10.96 -14.14
N CYS A 52 -4.11 -9.64 -14.33
CA CYS A 52 -5.02 -8.96 -15.24
C CYS A 52 -4.90 -9.44 -16.70
N LYS A 53 -3.74 -9.92 -17.10
CA LYS A 53 -3.54 -10.50 -18.43
C LYS A 53 -4.29 -11.81 -18.60
N LEU A 54 -4.62 -12.48 -17.50
CA LEU A 54 -5.33 -13.76 -17.49
C LEU A 54 -6.77 -13.59 -17.02
N ARG A 55 -7.33 -12.38 -17.16
CA ARG A 55 -8.62 -12.01 -16.58
C ARG A 55 -9.74 -13.00 -16.89
N GLU A 56 -9.76 -13.55 -18.10
CA GLU A 56 -10.81 -14.49 -18.50
C GLU A 56 -10.55 -15.91 -18.00
N GLU A 57 -9.34 -16.18 -17.53
CA GLU A 57 -8.92 -17.53 -17.10
C GLU A 57 -8.89 -17.66 -15.58
N ILE A 58 -8.95 -16.55 -14.84
CA ILE A 58 -8.89 -16.55 -13.38
C ILE A 58 -10.10 -15.84 -12.79
N ARG A 59 -10.38 -16.16 -11.54
CA ARG A 59 -11.48 -15.53 -10.82
C ARG A 59 -11.17 -14.07 -10.53
N SER A 60 -12.19 -13.21 -10.67
CA SER A 60 -12.05 -11.77 -10.41
C SER A 60 -11.65 -11.48 -8.96
N GLU A 61 -12.00 -12.35 -8.02
CA GLU A 61 -11.63 -12.21 -6.61
C GLU A 61 -10.11 -12.21 -6.41
N VAL A 62 -9.37 -12.93 -7.25
CA VAL A 62 -7.90 -12.96 -7.17
C VAL A 62 -7.34 -11.58 -7.44
N ILE A 63 -7.82 -10.91 -8.48
CA ILE A 63 -7.37 -9.57 -8.85
C ILE A 63 -7.75 -8.56 -7.77
N SER A 64 -8.99 -8.65 -7.27
CA SER A 64 -9.44 -7.77 -6.19
C SER A 64 -8.63 -7.96 -4.93
N TYR A 65 -8.30 -9.19 -4.58
CA TYR A 65 -7.47 -9.48 -3.41
C TYR A 65 -6.08 -8.87 -3.55
N LEU A 66 -5.43 -9.06 -4.71
CA LEU A 66 -4.10 -8.51 -4.94
C LEU A 66 -4.11 -6.98 -4.87
N ASN A 67 -5.14 -6.35 -5.42
CA ASN A 67 -5.29 -4.90 -5.33
C ASN A 67 -5.39 -4.44 -3.88
N ARG A 68 -6.23 -5.11 -3.09
CA ARG A 68 -6.39 -4.78 -1.67
C ARG A 68 -5.14 -5.05 -0.85
N LEU A 69 -4.42 -6.11 -1.19
CA LEU A 69 -3.18 -6.43 -0.51
C LEU A 69 -2.13 -5.33 -0.73
N SER A 70 -2.03 -4.79 -1.95
CA SER A 70 -1.10 -3.70 -2.23
C SER A 70 -1.45 -2.44 -1.43
N ASP A 71 -2.73 -2.11 -1.34
CA ASP A 71 -3.20 -0.98 -0.54
C ASP A 71 -2.91 -1.19 0.93
N HIS A 72 -3.08 -2.41 1.43
CA HIS A 72 -2.80 -2.76 2.81
C HIS A 72 -1.31 -2.59 3.13
N CYS A 73 -0.42 -3.02 2.23
CA CYS A 73 1.01 -2.82 2.40
C CYS A 73 1.36 -1.33 2.52
N PHE A 74 0.75 -0.50 1.70
CA PHE A 74 0.97 0.95 1.72
C PHE A 74 0.52 1.56 3.06
N VAL A 75 -0.70 1.26 3.47
CA VAL A 75 -1.26 1.80 4.71
C VAL A 75 -0.48 1.30 5.92
N LEU A 76 -0.09 0.02 5.91
CA LEU A 76 0.71 -0.57 6.99
C LEU A 76 2.08 0.11 7.09
N GLY A 77 2.69 0.44 5.96
CA GLY A 77 3.95 1.19 5.95
C GLY A 77 3.82 2.54 6.62
N ARG A 78 2.74 3.26 6.35
CA ARG A 78 2.45 4.54 7.00
C ARG A 78 2.23 4.36 8.51
N TRP A 79 1.47 3.33 8.87
CA TRP A 79 1.19 3.05 10.28
C TRP A 79 2.47 2.74 11.06
N LEU A 80 3.36 1.90 10.49
CA LEU A 80 4.64 1.60 11.13
C LEU A 80 5.52 2.84 11.27
N THR A 81 5.56 3.68 10.25
CA THR A 81 6.32 4.93 10.31
C THR A 81 5.83 5.80 11.46
N ALA A 82 4.52 5.95 11.60
CA ALA A 82 3.93 6.72 12.69
C ALA A 82 4.21 6.09 14.06
N LYS A 83 4.09 4.75 14.17
CA LYS A 83 4.34 4.04 15.43
C LYS A 83 5.81 4.09 15.86
N MET A 84 6.72 4.14 14.92
CA MET A 84 8.14 4.24 15.20
C MET A 84 8.60 5.69 15.43
N GLY A 85 7.69 6.65 15.36
CA GLY A 85 8.00 8.06 15.56
C GLY A 85 8.81 8.69 14.45
N GLU A 86 8.83 8.08 13.28
CA GLU A 86 9.54 8.60 12.11
C GLU A 86 8.60 9.42 11.23
N ASP A 87 9.17 10.38 10.51
CA ASP A 87 8.40 11.19 9.58
C ASP A 87 8.40 10.56 8.19
N GLU A 88 7.28 10.68 7.49
CA GLU A 88 7.17 10.25 6.10
C GLU A 88 7.93 11.22 5.21
N THR A 89 8.64 10.66 4.21
CA THR A 89 9.31 11.48 3.20
C THR A 89 8.32 11.75 2.07
N LEU A 90 7.92 13.01 1.94
CA LEU A 90 6.95 13.41 0.92
C LEU A 90 7.66 13.77 -0.38
N TRP A 91 7.02 13.44 -1.50
CA TRP A 91 7.50 13.86 -2.81
C TRP A 91 7.32 15.36 -2.98
N THR A 92 8.39 16.02 -3.41
CA THR A 92 8.37 17.45 -3.67
C THR A 92 8.60 17.68 -5.16
N PRO A 93 7.71 18.40 -5.86
CA PRO A 93 7.92 18.74 -7.27
C PRO A 93 9.24 19.49 -7.48
N LEU A 94 9.89 19.25 -8.60
CA LEU A 94 11.20 19.82 -8.90
C LEU A 94 11.23 21.35 -8.77
N GLY A 95 10.18 22.02 -9.21
CA GLY A 95 10.09 23.49 -9.13
C GLY A 95 9.94 24.04 -7.72
N LYS A 96 9.70 23.20 -6.70
CA LYS A 96 9.55 23.60 -5.30
C LYS A 96 10.73 23.13 -4.44
N ARG A 97 11.67 22.41 -5.04
CA ARG A 97 12.87 21.97 -4.31
C ARG A 97 13.86 23.12 -4.22
N VAL A 98 14.37 23.29 -3.02
CA VAL A 98 15.35 24.33 -2.75
C VAL A 98 16.73 23.73 -2.59
#